data_67e73934d8c17dd479e9f71049af6baa
#
_entry.id   67e73934d8c17dd479e9f71049af6baa
#
_cell.length_a   1.000
_cell.length_b   1.000
_cell.length_c   1.000
_cell.angle_alpha   90.00
_cell.angle_beta   90.00
_cell.angle_gamma   90.00
#
_symmetry.space_group_name_H-M   'P 1'
#
loop_
_entity.id
_entity.type
_entity.pdbx_description
1 polymer ?
#
loop_
_entity_poly.entity_id
_entity_poly.type
_entity_poly.pdbx_seq_one_letter_code
_entity_poly.pdbx_strand_id
1 'polypeptide(L)'
;MRPTVKPTVPNFSSGPCAKRPGYDVSALKLDTLGRSHRSSVGKKALALACTESARLLGLPEGYRVAVVPGSDTGAIEMAMWSLLGPRGIDVL
;
A
#
# COMPACT_ATOMS: atom_id res chain seq x y z
N MET A 1 1.06 12.19 -14.03
CA MET A 1 1.05 13.66 -14.09
C MET A 1 1.02 14.20 -12.67
N ARG A 2 1.93 15.10 -12.28
CA ARG A 2 1.88 15.73 -10.95
C ARG A 2 0.76 16.76 -10.91
N PRO A 3 -0.05 16.84 -9.84
CA PRO A 3 -1.02 17.90 -9.68
C PRO A 3 -0.32 19.26 -9.64
N THR A 4 -0.83 20.23 -10.36
CA THR A 4 -0.31 21.60 -10.37
C THR A 4 -0.97 22.49 -9.34
N VAL A 5 -2.08 22.05 -8.77
CA VAL A 5 -2.86 22.79 -7.76
C VAL A 5 -2.81 22.02 -6.45
N LYS A 6 -2.46 22.74 -5.37
CA LYS A 6 -2.54 22.18 -4.01
C LYS A 6 -4.01 22.10 -3.57
N PRO A 7 -4.43 21.05 -2.89
CA PRO A 7 -5.76 20.98 -2.33
C PRO A 7 -5.94 22.05 -1.26
N THR A 8 -7.12 22.66 -1.22
CA THR A 8 -7.48 23.64 -0.17
C THR A 8 -7.65 23.00 1.22
N VAL A 9 -8.00 21.71 1.23
CA VAL A 9 -8.08 20.90 2.45
C VAL A 9 -7.08 19.77 2.33
N PRO A 10 -5.97 19.79 3.07
CA PRO A 10 -4.91 18.78 2.97
C PRO A 10 -5.17 17.52 3.82
N ASN A 11 -6.33 17.38 4.42
CA ASN A 11 -6.67 16.26 5.29
C ASN A 11 -6.99 15.01 4.47
N PHE A 12 -5.97 14.22 4.19
CA PHE A 12 -6.06 12.94 3.47
C PHE A 12 -5.82 11.78 4.44
N SER A 13 -6.53 11.75 5.54
CA SER A 13 -6.46 10.62 6.46
C SER A 13 -7.35 9.47 6.01
N SER A 14 -7.19 8.30 6.61
CA SER A 14 -8.08 7.16 6.42
C SER A 14 -9.51 7.52 6.81
N GLY A 15 -10.48 7.06 6.04
CA GLY A 15 -11.89 7.41 6.18
C GLY A 15 -12.38 8.25 5.02
N PRO A 16 -13.55 8.89 5.13
CA PRO A 16 -14.06 9.78 4.09
C PRO A 16 -13.11 10.96 3.89
N CYS A 17 -12.39 10.97 2.81
CA CYS A 17 -11.47 12.04 2.45
C CYS A 17 -11.92 12.76 1.18
N ALA A 18 -11.59 14.04 1.08
CA ALA A 18 -11.83 14.80 -0.13
C ALA A 18 -11.01 14.22 -1.29
N LYS A 19 -11.61 14.13 -2.45
CA LYS A 19 -10.90 13.76 -3.66
C LYS A 19 -9.96 14.88 -4.10
N ARG A 20 -8.86 14.53 -4.77
CA ARG A 20 -7.95 15.52 -5.33
C ARG A 20 -8.66 16.47 -6.29
N PRO A 21 -8.22 17.72 -6.43
CA PRO A 21 -8.77 18.62 -7.44
C PRO A 21 -8.71 18.00 -8.84
N GLY A 22 -9.80 18.11 -9.62
CA GLY A 22 -9.91 17.53 -10.94
C GLY A 22 -10.04 15.99 -10.96
N TYR A 23 -10.39 15.37 -9.83
CA TYR A 23 -10.71 13.94 -9.80
C TYR A 23 -11.99 13.65 -10.56
N ASP A 24 -11.92 12.70 -11.47
CA ASP A 24 -13.06 12.13 -12.16
C ASP A 24 -12.98 10.60 -12.14
N VAL A 25 -14.11 9.94 -11.97
CA VAL A 25 -14.18 8.47 -11.91
C VAL A 25 -13.70 7.84 -13.23
N SER A 26 -13.88 8.52 -14.36
CA SER A 26 -13.42 8.04 -15.66
C SER A 26 -11.90 7.92 -15.76
N ALA A 27 -11.16 8.56 -14.86
CA ALA A 27 -9.69 8.45 -14.78
C ALA A 27 -9.22 7.10 -14.18
N LEU A 28 -10.12 6.31 -13.61
CA LEU A 28 -9.81 4.99 -13.08
C LEU A 28 -9.63 3.98 -14.22
N LYS A 29 -8.62 3.15 -14.09
CA LYS A 29 -8.40 2.02 -15.00
C LYS A 29 -9.38 0.90 -14.69
N LEU A 30 -10.43 0.76 -15.51
CA LEU A 30 -11.46 -0.24 -15.31
C LEU A 30 -11.11 -1.61 -15.90
N ASP A 31 -10.07 -1.70 -16.72
CA ASP A 31 -9.58 -2.93 -17.35
C ASP A 31 -9.11 -4.01 -16.35
N THR A 32 -8.88 -3.61 -15.11
CA THR A 32 -8.50 -4.51 -14.03
C THR A 32 -9.67 -4.98 -13.16
N LEU A 33 -10.87 -4.44 -13.36
CA LEU A 33 -12.06 -4.86 -12.60
C LEU A 33 -12.44 -6.31 -12.91
N GLY A 34 -12.87 -7.04 -11.88
CA GLY A 34 -13.28 -8.43 -11.99
C GLY A 34 -12.13 -9.43 -12.16
N ARG A 35 -10.88 -8.99 -12.14
CA ARG A 35 -9.72 -9.88 -12.24
C ARG A 35 -9.29 -10.39 -10.87
N SER A 36 -8.90 -11.65 -10.84
CA SER A 36 -8.26 -12.21 -9.65
C SER A 36 -6.86 -11.62 -9.46
N HIS A 37 -6.49 -11.30 -8.22
CA HIS A 37 -5.11 -10.96 -7.85
C HIS A 37 -4.12 -12.10 -8.18
N ARG A 38 -4.62 -13.34 -8.35
CA ARG A 38 -3.84 -14.53 -8.73
C ARG A 38 -3.62 -14.64 -10.25
N SER A 39 -4.28 -13.81 -11.05
CA SER A 39 -4.03 -13.75 -12.49
C SER A 39 -2.58 -13.30 -12.76
N SER A 40 -2.07 -13.59 -13.96
CA SER A 40 -0.71 -13.16 -14.33
C SER A 40 -0.54 -11.64 -14.25
N VAL A 41 -1.56 -10.88 -14.64
CA VAL A 41 -1.58 -9.40 -14.53
C VAL A 41 -1.57 -8.96 -13.08
N GLY A 42 -2.42 -9.57 -12.23
CA GLY A 42 -2.46 -9.26 -10.80
C GLY A 42 -1.13 -9.56 -10.11
N LYS A 43 -0.54 -10.72 -10.37
CA LYS A 43 0.78 -11.09 -9.82
C LYS A 43 1.88 -10.12 -10.26
N LYS A 44 1.90 -9.72 -11.53
CA LYS A 44 2.87 -8.73 -12.03
C LYS A 44 2.72 -7.38 -11.34
N ALA A 45 1.49 -6.92 -11.13
CA ALA A 45 1.24 -5.66 -10.44
C ALA A 45 1.68 -5.70 -8.97
N LEU A 46 1.40 -6.78 -8.25
CA LEU A 46 1.87 -6.96 -6.88
C LEU A 46 3.40 -7.07 -6.80
N ALA A 47 4.01 -7.81 -7.71
CA ALA A 47 5.47 -7.91 -7.78
C ALA A 47 6.12 -6.54 -8.04
N LEU A 48 5.54 -5.76 -8.96
CA LEU A 48 6.01 -4.40 -9.24
C LEU A 48 5.92 -3.52 -7.99
N ALA A 49 4.80 -3.57 -7.26
CA ALA A 49 4.65 -2.81 -6.02
C ALA A 49 5.74 -3.15 -4.99
N CYS A 50 6.02 -4.43 -4.79
CA CYS A 50 7.09 -4.87 -3.89
C CYS A 50 8.48 -4.41 -4.36
N THR A 51 8.79 -4.60 -5.65
CA THR A 51 10.09 -4.24 -6.23
C THR A 51 10.35 -2.74 -6.15
N GLU A 52 9.36 -1.93 -6.54
CA GLU A 52 9.49 -0.47 -6.49
C GLU A 52 9.57 0.06 -5.05
N SER A 53 8.86 -0.55 -4.12
CA SER A 53 8.99 -0.19 -2.70
C SER A 53 10.40 -0.48 -2.18
N ALA A 54 10.94 -1.66 -2.47
CA ALA A 54 12.32 -2.00 -2.09
C ALA A 54 13.33 -1.02 -2.70
N ARG A 55 13.18 -0.69 -3.97
CA ARG A 55 14.05 0.25 -4.68
C ARG A 55 14.00 1.66 -4.08
N LEU A 56 12.80 2.18 -3.84
CA LEU A 56 12.60 3.53 -3.32
C LEU A 56 13.10 3.68 -1.88
N LEU A 57 12.96 2.62 -1.08
CA LEU A 57 13.45 2.58 0.29
C LEU A 57 14.95 2.26 0.39
N GLY A 58 15.60 1.93 -0.73
CA GLY A 58 17.02 1.57 -0.73
C GLY A 58 17.33 0.34 0.12
N LEU A 59 16.43 -0.66 0.13
CA LEU A 59 16.61 -1.83 0.98
C LEU A 59 17.83 -2.65 0.56
N PRO A 60 18.66 -3.08 1.53
CA PRO A 60 19.79 -3.97 1.25
C PRO A 60 19.35 -5.33 0.70
N GLU A 61 20.29 -6.03 0.08
CA GLU A 61 20.06 -7.40 -0.36
C GLU A 61 19.66 -8.30 0.83
N GLY A 62 18.73 -9.22 0.58
CA GLY A 62 18.19 -10.12 1.60
C GLY A 62 16.93 -9.60 2.30
N TYR A 63 16.61 -8.31 2.19
CA TYR A 63 15.34 -7.78 2.71
C TYR A 63 14.19 -8.18 1.81
N ARG A 64 13.03 -8.42 2.43
CA ARG A 64 11.81 -8.80 1.72
C ARG A 64 10.74 -7.75 1.93
N VAL A 65 10.04 -7.42 0.85
CA VAL A 65 8.83 -6.59 0.87
C VAL A 65 7.65 -7.47 0.51
N ALA A 66 6.57 -7.33 1.24
CA ALA A 66 5.34 -8.07 0.96
C ALA A 66 4.13 -7.14 1.07
N VAL A 67 3.14 -7.37 0.22
CA VAL A 67 1.80 -6.79 0.36
C VAL A 67 0.97 -7.75 1.21
N VAL A 68 0.50 -7.26 2.34
CA VAL A 68 -0.32 -8.03 3.27
C VAL A 68 -1.75 -7.49 3.30
N PRO A 69 -2.76 -8.34 3.54
CA PRO A 69 -4.14 -7.89 3.67
C PRO A 69 -4.37 -7.18 5.00
N GLY A 70 -5.32 -6.28 5.01
CA GLY A 70 -5.74 -5.54 6.21
C GLY A 70 -5.27 -4.09 6.20
N SER A 71 -4.97 -3.57 7.37
CA SER A 71 -4.46 -2.23 7.60
C SER A 71 -3.02 -2.28 8.10
N ASP A 72 -2.42 -1.11 8.37
CA ASP A 72 -1.11 -1.01 9.02
C ASP A 72 -1.09 -1.78 10.35
N THR A 73 -2.18 -1.70 11.12
CA THR A 73 -2.34 -2.48 12.36
C THR A 73 -2.22 -3.98 12.10
N GLY A 74 -2.90 -4.51 11.08
CA GLY A 74 -2.82 -5.93 10.73
C GLY A 74 -1.42 -6.35 10.30
N ALA A 75 -0.69 -5.48 9.60
CA ALA A 75 0.69 -5.72 9.20
C ALA A 75 1.63 -5.78 10.42
N ILE A 76 1.47 -4.85 11.37
CA ILE A 76 2.23 -4.81 12.61
C ILE A 76 1.93 -6.04 13.47
N GLU A 77 0.65 -6.37 13.66
CA GLU A 77 0.26 -7.56 14.43
C GLU A 77 0.85 -8.84 13.83
N MET A 78 0.81 -9.00 12.52
CA MET A 78 1.41 -10.15 11.85
C MET A 78 2.92 -10.22 12.09
N ALA A 79 3.62 -9.10 12.03
CA ALA A 79 5.05 -9.03 12.32
C ALA A 79 5.35 -9.39 13.78
N MET A 80 4.57 -8.86 14.73
CA MET A 80 4.70 -9.16 16.14
C MET A 80 4.53 -10.65 16.42
N TRP A 81 3.46 -11.25 15.91
CA TRP A 81 3.20 -12.69 16.10
C TRP A 81 4.26 -13.59 15.46
N SER A 82 4.80 -13.18 14.32
CA SER A 82 5.74 -14.00 13.56
C SER A 82 7.20 -13.85 14.00
N LEU A 83 7.59 -12.67 14.49
CA LEU A 83 9.00 -12.33 14.70
C LEU A 83 9.40 -12.22 16.18
N LEU A 84 8.49 -11.84 17.07
CA LEU A 84 8.84 -11.52 18.45
C LEU A 84 8.71 -12.71 19.41
N GLY A 85 7.95 -13.73 19.05
CA GLY A 85 7.70 -14.89 19.92
C GLY A 85 6.95 -14.51 21.21
N PRO A 86 6.94 -15.41 22.23
CA PRO A 86 6.19 -15.19 23.47
C PRO A 86 6.94 -14.27 24.44
N ARG A 87 7.06 -13.02 24.13
CA ARG A 87 7.70 -11.99 24.96
C ARG A 87 6.73 -10.84 25.26
N GLY A 88 6.94 -10.19 26.41
CA GLY A 88 6.27 -8.93 26.69
C GLY A 88 6.68 -7.86 25.70
N ILE A 89 5.74 -7.04 25.27
CA ILE A 89 5.96 -5.96 24.33
C ILE A 89 5.40 -4.69 24.95
N ASP A 90 6.21 -3.66 25.02
CA ASP A 90 5.77 -2.32 25.40
C ASP A 90 5.45 -1.53 24.13
N VAL A 91 4.25 -0.96 24.09
CA VAL A 91 3.79 -0.08 23.02
C VAL A 91 3.73 1.34 23.58
N LEU A 92 4.51 2.23 22.98
CA LEU A 92 4.60 3.65 23.34
C LEU A 92 3.68 4.51 22.48
#